data_a1182ce943d6ec8fc7cea64005e89252
#
_entry.id   a1182ce943d6ec8fc7cea64005e89252
#
_cell.length_a   1.000
_cell.length_b   1.000
_cell.length_c   1.000
_cell.angle_alpha   90.00
_cell.angle_beta   90.00
_cell.angle_gamma   90.00
#
_symmetry.space_group_name_H-M   'P 1'
#
loop_
_entity.id
_entity.type
_entity.pdbx_description
1 polymer ?
#
loop_
_entity_poly.entity_id
_entity_poly.type
_entity_poly.pdbx_seq_one_letter_code
_entity_poly.pdbx_strand_id
1 'polypeptide(L)'
;MQKTQFYKPTGMPGEKQVPSISVDADKLYGLLLRAELMMNAVNRRRYADRAIEQIQEVIKEFTLAYDFELERYYHLKRMWGAIAVFLRTMRNIGEVNAICIQPKYEAMTPDEMKVRLMEAMASLEDGAEIWKRSVVKIEKEKRRKEKEEQEGKGKGTTGSEGWNRQSPEE
;
A
#
# COMPACT_ATOMS: atom_id res chain seq x y z
N MET A 1 11.05 -16.54 13.67
CA MET A 1 10.67 -15.15 13.35
C MET A 1 9.20 -14.97 13.68
N GLN A 2 8.89 -14.20 14.70
CA GLN A 2 7.53 -13.79 14.97
C GLN A 2 7.09 -12.92 13.81
N LYS A 3 6.20 -13.45 12.96
CA LYS A 3 5.55 -12.67 11.91
C LYS A 3 4.68 -11.64 12.63
N THR A 4 5.12 -10.45 12.58
CA THR A 4 4.54 -9.31 13.22
C THR A 4 3.10 -9.16 12.81
N GLN A 5 2.20 -9.28 13.76
CA GLN A 5 0.76 -8.99 13.67
C GLN A 5 0.52 -7.49 13.47
N PHE A 6 1.34 -6.85 12.63
CA PHE A 6 1.52 -5.42 12.66
C PHE A 6 0.38 -4.63 12.05
N TYR A 7 -0.40 -5.26 11.24
CA TYR A 7 -1.50 -4.62 10.55
C TYR A 7 -2.80 -5.41 10.67
N LYS A 8 -3.11 -5.83 11.88
CA LYS A 8 -4.52 -6.03 12.18
C LYS A 8 -5.13 -4.63 12.22
N PRO A 9 -6.16 -4.33 11.42
CA PRO A 9 -7.00 -3.20 11.74
C PRO A 9 -7.54 -3.48 13.14
N THR A 10 -6.96 -2.80 14.11
CA THR A 10 -7.41 -2.87 15.49
C THR A 10 -8.81 -2.30 15.52
N GLY A 11 -9.81 -3.15 15.63
CA GLY A 11 -11.07 -2.68 16.09
C GLY A 11 -12.34 -3.09 15.41
N MET A 12 -12.38 -4.09 14.52
CA MET A 12 -13.66 -4.64 14.07
C MET A 12 -13.83 -6.09 14.52
N PRO A 13 -14.73 -6.36 15.49
CA PRO A 13 -15.09 -7.73 15.86
C PRO A 13 -15.76 -8.40 14.66
N GLY A 14 -15.16 -9.47 14.15
CA GLY A 14 -15.75 -10.32 13.10
C GLY A 14 -15.13 -10.26 11.72
N GLU A 15 -14.09 -9.45 11.48
CA GLU A 15 -13.37 -9.49 10.20
C GLU A 15 -12.50 -10.74 10.11
N LYS A 16 -12.67 -11.48 9.01
CA LYS A 16 -11.76 -12.57 8.64
C LYS A 16 -10.34 -12.03 8.63
N GLN A 17 -9.41 -12.79 9.19
CA GLN A 17 -7.98 -12.45 9.13
C GLN A 17 -7.59 -12.31 7.66
N VAL A 18 -7.40 -11.07 7.22
CA VAL A 18 -6.89 -10.80 5.89
C VAL A 18 -5.41 -11.15 5.87
N PRO A 19 -4.95 -11.91 4.87
CA PRO A 19 -3.53 -12.17 4.71
C PRO A 19 -2.73 -10.87 4.75
N SER A 20 -1.58 -10.87 5.40
CA SER A 20 -0.70 -9.71 5.45
C SER A 20 -0.25 -9.35 4.03
N ILE A 21 -0.32 -8.08 3.64
CA ILE A 21 0.22 -7.58 2.36
C ILE A 21 1.67 -8.00 2.17
N SER A 22 2.46 -8.00 3.24
CA SER A 22 3.85 -8.45 3.22
C SER A 22 3.97 -9.91 2.76
N VAL A 23 3.12 -10.81 3.26
CA VAL A 23 3.14 -12.23 2.88
C VAL A 23 2.76 -12.40 1.42
N ASP A 24 1.75 -11.69 0.96
CA ASP A 24 1.29 -11.76 -0.44
C ASP A 24 2.33 -11.16 -1.40
N ALA A 25 2.97 -10.06 -1.02
CA ALA A 25 4.04 -9.44 -1.79
C ALA A 25 5.27 -10.36 -1.90
N ASP A 26 5.70 -10.97 -0.81
CA ASP A 26 6.82 -11.93 -0.80
C ASP A 26 6.51 -13.15 -1.65
N LYS A 27 5.28 -13.67 -1.58
CA LYS A 27 4.82 -14.79 -2.40
C LYS A 27 4.83 -14.43 -3.88
N LEU A 28 4.33 -13.26 -4.24
CA LEU A 28 4.35 -12.76 -5.62
C LEU A 28 5.77 -12.56 -6.14
N TYR A 29 6.65 -12.01 -5.33
CA TYR A 29 8.07 -11.88 -5.69
C TYR A 29 8.69 -13.26 -6.03
N GLY A 30 8.51 -14.25 -5.16
CA GLY A 30 9.00 -15.62 -5.40
C GLY A 30 8.40 -16.28 -6.63
N LEU A 31 7.10 -16.09 -6.88
CA LEU A 31 6.42 -16.62 -8.07
C LEU A 31 6.91 -15.93 -9.35
N LEU A 32 7.15 -14.61 -9.31
CA LEU A 32 7.66 -13.86 -10.46
C LEU A 32 9.07 -14.27 -10.85
N LEU A 33 9.95 -14.57 -9.90
CA LEU A 33 11.29 -15.09 -10.17
C LEU A 33 11.24 -16.44 -10.91
N ARG A 34 10.23 -17.24 -10.65
CA ARG A 34 9.99 -18.48 -11.39
C ARG A 34 9.31 -18.22 -12.73
N ALA A 35 8.32 -17.34 -12.77
CA ALA A 35 7.57 -17.01 -13.97
C ALA A 35 8.45 -16.39 -15.06
N GLU A 36 9.47 -15.61 -14.69
CA GLU A 36 10.41 -15.04 -15.66
C GLU A 36 11.13 -16.12 -16.49
N LEU A 37 11.40 -17.28 -15.89
CA LEU A 37 12.01 -18.43 -16.57
C LEU A 37 11.06 -19.07 -17.58
N MET A 38 9.75 -18.83 -17.47
CA MET A 38 8.70 -19.29 -18.37
C MET A 38 8.37 -18.28 -19.47
N MET A 39 9.17 -17.25 -19.61
CA MET A 39 9.01 -16.20 -20.62
C MET A 39 10.17 -16.19 -21.60
N ASN A 40 9.88 -15.82 -22.86
CA ASN A 40 10.95 -15.52 -23.80
C ASN A 40 11.73 -14.25 -23.38
N ALA A 41 12.91 -14.03 -23.98
CA ALA A 41 13.79 -12.94 -23.61
C ALA A 41 13.14 -11.55 -23.73
N VAL A 42 12.28 -11.35 -24.73
CA VAL A 42 11.58 -10.07 -24.96
C VAL A 42 10.54 -9.83 -23.86
N ASN A 43 9.70 -10.81 -23.58
CA ASN A 43 8.67 -10.70 -22.54
C ASN A 43 9.27 -10.59 -21.14
N ARG A 44 10.37 -11.29 -20.88
CA ARG A 44 11.11 -11.18 -19.62
C ARG A 44 11.53 -9.74 -19.34
N ARG A 45 12.21 -9.10 -20.28
CA ARG A 45 12.67 -7.70 -20.15
C ARG A 45 11.49 -6.72 -20.08
N ARG A 46 10.47 -6.95 -20.88
CA ARG A 46 9.34 -6.01 -21.00
C ARG A 46 8.39 -6.06 -19.82
N TYR A 47 8.17 -7.23 -19.25
CA TYR A 47 7.12 -7.46 -18.25
C TYR A 47 7.65 -8.00 -16.93
N ALA A 48 8.43 -9.08 -16.94
CA ALA A 48 8.87 -9.72 -15.69
C ALA A 48 9.81 -8.83 -14.87
N ASP A 49 10.84 -8.28 -15.50
CA ASP A 49 11.79 -7.40 -14.81
C ASP A 49 11.08 -6.21 -14.18
N ARG A 50 10.15 -5.61 -14.91
CA ARG A 50 9.36 -4.48 -14.41
C ARG A 50 8.43 -4.89 -13.25
N ALA A 51 7.76 -6.03 -13.36
CA ALA A 51 6.90 -6.53 -12.28
C ALA A 51 7.70 -6.84 -11.01
N ILE A 52 8.90 -7.41 -11.16
CA ILE A 52 9.81 -7.71 -10.05
C ILE A 52 10.26 -6.42 -9.36
N GLU A 53 10.66 -5.39 -10.09
CA GLU A 53 11.01 -4.09 -9.50
C GLU A 53 9.83 -3.46 -8.77
N GLN A 54 8.63 -3.53 -9.33
CA GLN A 54 7.42 -2.97 -8.73
C GLN A 54 7.02 -3.70 -7.44
N ILE A 55 7.09 -5.02 -7.39
CA ILE A 55 6.78 -5.76 -6.15
C ILE A 55 7.84 -5.53 -5.07
N GLN A 56 9.10 -5.35 -5.45
CA GLN A 56 10.16 -4.94 -4.52
C GLN A 56 9.89 -3.56 -3.93
N GLU A 57 9.36 -2.62 -4.70
CA GLU A 57 8.95 -1.30 -4.20
C GLU A 57 7.79 -1.41 -3.19
N VAL A 58 6.83 -2.30 -3.43
CA VAL A 58 5.76 -2.59 -2.45
C VAL A 58 6.35 -3.10 -1.13
N ILE A 59 7.26 -4.07 -1.19
CA ILE A 59 7.91 -4.64 -0.02
C ILE A 59 8.70 -3.57 0.74
N LYS A 60 9.44 -2.73 0.03
CA LYS A 60 10.21 -1.63 0.59
C LYS A 60 9.32 -0.62 1.33
N GLU A 61 8.27 -0.14 0.69
CA GLU A 61 7.37 0.85 1.30
C GLU A 61 6.61 0.25 2.49
N PHE A 62 6.27 -1.02 2.45
CA PHE A 62 5.72 -1.74 3.60
C PHE A 62 6.70 -1.74 4.77
N THR A 63 7.97 -2.07 4.53
CA THR A 63 9.02 -2.10 5.56
C THR A 63 9.24 -0.72 6.17
N LEU A 64 9.28 0.33 5.34
CA LEU A 64 9.42 1.70 5.80
C LEU A 64 8.22 2.18 6.63
N ALA A 65 7.00 1.80 6.23
CA ALA A 65 5.79 2.07 7.01
C ALA A 65 5.82 1.37 8.38
N TYR A 66 6.48 0.23 8.45
CA TYR A 66 6.69 -0.50 9.69
C TYR A 66 7.69 0.19 10.61
N ASP A 67 8.86 0.55 10.08
CA ASP A 67 9.99 1.03 10.86
C ASP A 67 9.84 2.50 11.28
N PHE A 68 9.15 3.31 10.49
CA PHE A 68 9.00 4.75 10.70
C PHE A 68 7.57 5.15 11.06
N GLU A 69 7.27 5.19 12.35
CA GLU A 69 5.92 5.46 12.84
C GLU A 69 5.38 6.84 12.42
N LEU A 70 6.24 7.88 12.48
CA LEU A 70 5.85 9.25 12.12
C LEU A 70 5.55 9.42 10.63
N GLU A 71 6.21 8.64 9.79
CA GLU A 71 6.07 8.68 8.33
C GLU A 71 5.18 7.54 7.80
N ARG A 72 4.60 6.74 8.69
CA ARG A 72 3.81 5.55 8.33
C ARG A 72 2.75 5.82 7.30
N TYR A 73 1.97 6.88 7.50
CA TYR A 73 0.93 7.28 6.57
C TYR A 73 1.45 7.58 5.16
N TYR A 74 2.56 8.27 5.06
CA TYR A 74 3.22 8.58 3.80
C TYR A 74 3.65 7.31 3.07
N HIS A 75 4.30 6.38 3.77
CA HIS A 75 4.72 5.11 3.19
C HIS A 75 3.55 4.20 2.81
N LEU A 76 2.47 4.20 3.58
CA LEU A 76 1.23 3.47 3.23
C LEU A 76 0.60 3.99 1.94
N LYS A 77 0.58 5.30 1.72
CA LYS A 77 0.11 5.87 0.44
C LYS A 77 0.99 5.46 -0.73
N ARG A 78 2.30 5.51 -0.56
CA ARG A 78 3.24 5.08 -1.59
C ARG A 78 3.14 3.60 -1.88
N MET A 79 3.02 2.78 -0.86
CA MET A 79 2.80 1.34 -1.00
C MET A 79 1.53 1.04 -1.80
N TRP A 80 0.43 1.70 -1.48
CA TRP A 80 -0.81 1.53 -2.22
C TRP A 80 -0.69 1.93 -3.69
N GLY A 81 -0.02 3.04 -4.00
CA GLY A 81 0.29 3.44 -5.36
C GLY A 81 1.15 2.42 -6.11
N ALA A 82 2.18 1.88 -5.45
CA ALA A 82 3.04 0.83 -5.99
C ALA A 82 2.27 -0.46 -6.29
N ILE A 83 1.34 -0.86 -5.42
CA ILE A 83 0.46 -2.02 -5.64
C ILE A 83 -0.41 -1.80 -6.88
N ALA A 84 -1.01 -0.63 -7.05
CA ALA A 84 -1.85 -0.33 -8.20
C ALA A 84 -1.07 -0.43 -9.53
N VAL A 85 0.14 0.08 -9.57
CA VAL A 85 1.04 -0.01 -10.74
C VAL A 85 1.45 -1.44 -11.00
N PHE A 86 1.81 -2.19 -9.98
CA PHE A 86 2.16 -3.60 -10.07
C PHE A 86 1.03 -4.45 -10.64
N LEU A 87 -0.19 -4.31 -10.11
CA LEU A 87 -1.36 -5.05 -10.59
C LEU A 87 -1.66 -4.76 -12.06
N ARG A 88 -1.45 -3.54 -12.51
CA ARG A 88 -1.58 -3.18 -13.93
C ARG A 88 -0.57 -3.92 -14.80
N THR A 89 0.70 -3.99 -14.38
CA THR A 89 1.74 -4.75 -15.08
C THR A 89 1.39 -6.23 -15.15
N MET A 90 0.88 -6.79 -14.06
CA MET A 90 0.49 -8.21 -14.01
C MET A 90 -0.69 -8.52 -14.94
N ARG A 91 -1.67 -7.63 -15.06
CA ARG A 91 -2.76 -7.78 -16.04
C ARG A 91 -2.22 -7.82 -17.46
N ASN A 92 -1.26 -6.96 -17.80
CA ASN A 92 -0.61 -6.98 -19.12
C ASN A 92 0.12 -8.30 -19.38
N ILE A 93 0.79 -8.88 -18.39
CA ILE A 93 1.43 -10.21 -18.50
C ILE A 93 0.40 -11.27 -18.89
N GLY A 94 -0.78 -11.25 -18.29
CA GLY A 94 -1.88 -12.15 -18.61
C GLY A 94 -2.46 -11.91 -20.02
N GLU A 95 -2.70 -10.66 -20.39
CA GLU A 95 -3.29 -10.26 -21.67
C GLU A 95 -2.41 -10.65 -22.88
N VAL A 96 -1.08 -10.48 -22.75
CA VAL A 96 -0.13 -10.86 -23.83
C VAL A 96 0.30 -12.31 -23.78
N ASN A 97 -0.24 -13.11 -22.85
CA ASN A 97 0.15 -14.51 -22.65
C ASN A 97 1.68 -14.69 -22.56
N ALA A 98 2.32 -13.87 -21.72
CA ALA A 98 3.77 -13.83 -21.60
C ALA A 98 4.38 -15.11 -21.01
N ILE A 99 3.61 -15.84 -20.18
CA ILE A 99 4.02 -17.09 -19.53
C ILE A 99 3.59 -18.25 -20.44
N CYS A 100 4.49 -18.73 -21.28
CA CYS A 100 4.19 -19.75 -22.29
C CYS A 100 5.27 -20.82 -22.45
N ILE A 101 6.44 -20.64 -21.88
CA ILE A 101 7.56 -21.57 -21.98
C ILE A 101 7.61 -22.40 -20.70
N GLN A 102 7.65 -23.72 -20.85
CA GLN A 102 7.86 -24.63 -19.72
C GLN A 102 9.36 -24.86 -19.54
N PRO A 103 9.95 -24.48 -18.40
CA PRO A 103 11.35 -24.76 -18.10
C PRO A 103 11.60 -26.26 -18.02
N LYS A 104 12.78 -26.67 -18.49
CA LYS A 104 13.16 -28.09 -18.56
C LYS A 104 13.15 -28.83 -17.21
N TYR A 105 13.29 -28.09 -16.13
CA TYR A 105 13.43 -28.63 -14.76
C TYR A 105 12.35 -28.20 -13.78
N GLU A 106 11.37 -27.43 -14.22
CA GLU A 106 10.27 -26.98 -13.37
C GLU A 106 9.12 -28.00 -13.39
N ALA A 107 8.64 -28.34 -12.19
CA ALA A 107 7.50 -29.24 -12.02
C ALA A 107 6.15 -28.56 -12.35
N MET A 108 6.16 -27.23 -12.55
CA MET A 108 4.96 -26.42 -12.76
C MET A 108 4.77 -26.09 -14.23
N THR A 109 3.55 -26.27 -14.71
CA THR A 109 3.17 -25.86 -16.08
C THR A 109 2.93 -24.35 -16.15
N PRO A 110 3.00 -23.72 -17.34
CA PRO A 110 2.60 -22.32 -17.53
C PRO A 110 1.20 -22.01 -17.01
N ASP A 111 0.23 -22.90 -17.20
CA ASP A 111 -1.14 -22.69 -16.73
C ASP A 111 -1.25 -22.72 -15.20
N GLU A 112 -0.53 -23.64 -14.54
CA GLU A 112 -0.44 -23.66 -13.08
C GLU A 112 0.21 -22.40 -12.53
N MET A 113 1.26 -21.88 -13.18
CA MET A 113 1.90 -20.63 -12.82
C MET A 113 0.93 -19.44 -12.93
N LYS A 114 0.17 -19.37 -14.01
CA LYS A 114 -0.84 -18.32 -14.20
C LYS A 114 -1.90 -18.36 -13.10
N VAL A 115 -2.40 -19.55 -12.74
CA VAL A 115 -3.39 -19.71 -11.66
C VAL A 115 -2.82 -19.24 -10.33
N ARG A 116 -1.61 -19.64 -9.97
CA ARG A 116 -0.96 -19.23 -8.72
C ARG A 116 -0.70 -17.73 -8.64
N LEU A 117 -0.28 -17.14 -9.77
CA LEU A 117 -0.10 -15.68 -9.83
C LEU A 117 -1.44 -14.95 -9.68
N MET A 118 -2.50 -15.42 -10.31
CA MET A 118 -3.84 -14.83 -10.20
C MET A 118 -4.37 -14.90 -8.77
N GLU A 119 -4.22 -16.03 -8.09
CA GLU A 119 -4.63 -16.20 -6.69
C GLU A 119 -3.86 -15.27 -5.76
N ALA A 120 -2.54 -15.17 -5.93
CA ALA A 120 -1.69 -14.29 -5.12
C ALA A 120 -1.98 -12.80 -5.41
N MET A 121 -2.29 -12.46 -6.66
CA MET A 121 -2.73 -11.10 -7.04
C MET A 121 -4.07 -10.74 -6.40
N ALA A 122 -5.03 -11.64 -6.42
CA ALA A 122 -6.35 -11.41 -5.79
C ALA A 122 -6.20 -11.16 -4.28
N SER A 123 -5.37 -11.93 -3.60
CA SER A 123 -5.06 -11.71 -2.18
C SER A 123 -4.41 -10.36 -1.93
N LEU A 124 -3.45 -9.95 -2.76
CA LEU A 124 -2.80 -8.65 -2.65
C LEU A 124 -3.78 -7.50 -2.92
N GLU A 125 -4.64 -7.64 -3.92
CA GLU A 125 -5.65 -6.63 -4.27
C GLU A 125 -6.67 -6.44 -3.15
N ASP A 126 -7.16 -7.53 -2.56
CA ASP A 126 -8.07 -7.48 -1.41
C ASP A 126 -7.41 -6.81 -0.20
N GLY A 127 -6.17 -7.16 0.10
CA GLY A 127 -5.37 -6.52 1.14
C GLY A 127 -5.17 -5.02 0.88
N ALA A 128 -4.89 -4.64 -0.35
CA ALA A 128 -4.70 -3.26 -0.76
C ALA A 128 -5.97 -2.42 -0.59
N GLU A 129 -7.15 -2.96 -0.91
CA GLU A 129 -8.43 -2.28 -0.71
C GLU A 129 -8.73 -2.00 0.77
N ILE A 130 -8.42 -2.94 1.65
CA ILE A 130 -8.56 -2.75 3.09
C ILE A 130 -7.63 -1.63 3.58
N TRP A 131 -6.39 -1.62 3.13
CA TRP A 131 -5.41 -0.59 3.46
C TRP A 131 -5.80 0.77 2.93
N LYS A 132 -6.31 0.85 1.72
CA LYS A 132 -6.84 2.09 1.15
C LYS A 132 -7.93 2.70 2.03
N ARG A 133 -8.87 1.88 2.50
CA ARG A 133 -9.92 2.33 3.41
C ARG A 133 -9.35 2.86 4.73
N SER A 134 -8.37 2.18 5.30
CA SER A 134 -7.69 2.62 6.53
C SER A 134 -6.95 3.94 6.33
N VAL A 135 -6.23 4.09 5.23
CA VAL A 135 -5.52 5.33 4.87
C VAL A 135 -6.49 6.50 4.71
N VAL A 136 -7.62 6.30 4.01
CA VAL A 136 -8.65 7.33 3.84
C VAL A 136 -9.26 7.74 5.18
N LYS A 137 -9.49 6.77 6.07
CA LYS A 137 -10.02 7.05 7.42
C LYS A 137 -9.05 7.90 8.24
N ILE A 138 -7.77 7.54 8.27
CA ILE A 138 -6.72 8.29 8.96
C ILE A 138 -6.64 9.73 8.44
N GLU A 139 -6.70 9.91 7.11
CA GLU A 139 -6.66 11.23 6.49
C GLU A 139 -7.86 12.11 6.87
N LYS A 140 -9.06 11.53 6.90
CA LYS A 140 -10.27 12.23 7.35
C LYS A 140 -10.17 12.66 8.82
N GLU A 141 -9.69 11.78 9.68
CA GLU A 141 -9.50 12.08 11.11
C GLU A 141 -8.47 13.20 11.32
N LYS A 142 -7.35 13.17 10.56
CA LYS A 142 -6.34 14.22 10.61
C LYS A 142 -6.90 15.57 10.19
N ARG A 143 -7.61 15.64 9.06
CA ARG A 143 -8.25 16.88 8.58
C ARG A 143 -9.30 17.42 9.56
N ARG A 144 -10.02 16.53 10.25
CA ARG A 144 -10.97 16.96 11.29
C ARG A 144 -10.25 17.62 12.47
N LYS A 145 -9.20 16.98 12.97
CA LYS A 145 -8.39 17.54 14.07
C LYS A 145 -7.77 18.89 13.71
N GLU A 146 -7.22 19.02 12.50
CA GLU A 146 -6.65 20.27 12.01
C GLU A 146 -7.69 21.40 11.96
N LYS A 147 -8.93 21.10 11.56
CA LYS A 147 -10.04 22.08 11.58
C LYS A 147 -10.43 22.46 13.01
N GLU A 148 -10.57 21.49 13.90
CA GLU A 148 -10.91 21.72 15.30
C GLU A 148 -9.84 22.60 16.00
N GLU A 149 -8.55 22.38 15.70
CA GLU A 149 -7.45 23.20 16.20
C GLU A 149 -7.47 24.64 15.65
N GLN A 150 -7.81 24.81 14.37
CA GLN A 150 -7.92 26.14 13.74
C GLN A 150 -9.11 26.91 14.29
N GLU A 151 -10.25 26.27 14.48
CA GLU A 151 -11.45 26.88 15.08
C GLU A 151 -11.25 27.20 16.56
N GLY A 152 -10.49 26.37 17.29
CA GLY A 152 -10.11 26.62 18.69
C GLY A 152 -9.17 27.83 18.85
N LYS A 153 -8.26 28.06 17.90
CA LYS A 153 -7.36 29.22 17.88
C LYS A 153 -8.06 30.53 17.47
N GLY A 154 -9.12 30.43 16.67
CA GLY A 154 -9.90 31.60 16.23
C GLY A 154 -10.82 32.21 17.33
N LYS A 155 -11.11 31.46 18.39
CA LYS A 155 -11.95 31.93 19.52
C LYS A 155 -11.17 32.59 20.65
N GLY A 156 -9.85 32.65 20.58
CA GLY A 156 -8.97 33.17 21.63
C GLY A 156 -8.60 34.67 21.52
N THR A 157 -9.04 35.39 20.51
CA THR A 157 -8.61 36.77 20.23
C THR A 157 -9.76 37.79 20.19
N THR A 158 -10.80 37.61 20.98
CA THR A 158 -11.76 38.68 21.30
C THR A 158 -11.81 38.89 22.82
N GLY A 159 -10.70 39.35 23.39
CA GLY A 159 -10.56 39.78 24.76
C GLY A 159 -10.18 41.25 24.78
N SER A 160 -11.20 42.10 24.83
CA SER A 160 -11.23 43.44 25.48
C SER A 160 -9.91 44.23 25.53
N GLU A 161 -9.63 45.02 24.54
CA GLU A 161 -8.93 46.29 24.81
C GLU A 161 -9.97 47.34 25.16
N GLY A 162 -10.24 47.46 26.47
CA GLY A 162 -10.94 48.59 27.03
C GLY A 162 -10.03 49.81 26.96
N TRP A 163 -10.28 50.68 26.02
CA TRP A 163 -9.68 52.00 25.95
C TRP A 163 -10.29 52.86 27.04
N ASN A 164 -9.57 52.98 28.13
CA ASN A 164 -9.87 54.00 29.15
C ASN A 164 -9.23 55.33 28.68
N ARG A 165 -10.04 56.15 27.97
CA ARG A 165 -9.71 57.54 27.77
C ARG A 165 -10.04 58.32 29.07
N GLN A 166 -9.02 58.60 29.86
CA GLN A 166 -9.09 59.71 30.82
C GLN A 166 -8.73 61.00 30.10
N SER A 167 -9.70 61.89 30.03
CA SER A 167 -9.52 63.27 29.62
C SER A 167 -8.75 64.01 30.73
N PRO A 168 -7.83 64.93 30.41
CA PRO A 168 -7.29 65.86 31.41
C PRO A 168 -8.22 67.07 31.47
N GLU A 169 -8.80 67.33 32.60
CA GLU A 169 -9.28 68.66 32.95
C GLU A 169 -8.09 69.48 33.53
N GLU A 170 -7.94 70.68 32.94
CA GLU A 170 -7.29 71.89 33.38
C GLU A 170 -6.08 71.81 34.35
#